data_a37000668376c2506a46213c43cfa112
#
_entry.id   a37000668376c2506a46213c43cfa112
#
_cell.length_a   1.000
_cell.length_b   1.000
_cell.length_c   1.000
_cell.angle_alpha   90.00
_cell.angle_beta   90.00
_cell.angle_gamma   90.00
#
_symmetry.space_group_name_H-M   'P 1'
#
loop_
_entity.id
_entity.type
_entity.pdbx_description
1 polymer ?
#
loop_
_entity_poly.entity_id
_entity_poly.type
_entity_poly.pdbx_seq_one_letter_code
_entity_poly.pdbx_strand_id
1 'polypeptide(L)'
;MARIACFVERYNFSDPKESRALENFRRVAHEKGHTFDFMFREGISEIPKYDAVFIRATTDPLFTAYVVSKTAWELGLKVIDDPESIQICGNKIHLYDLFKKYDVPHIPTLFLSKDEIHHKRFLEIFENLGKPVVIKAPYTSFSRYVEKVACESSFRDVAKRYFRKSDLLAVQTFMPTAFDWRVGVLNRQVLYVCKYMIPKGRWKHGCKRRGKPTFIWGRTFSLRRENAPLALKETALKACDIIGKGLYGVDIKEIDGKYVVVEVNDNPSIYAGYEDYRNRDLYGKIIDYLAD
;
A
#
# COMPACT_ATOMS: atom_id res chain seq x y z
N MET A 1 -10.96 20.04 -20.94
CA MET A 1 -9.47 19.88 -20.89
C MET A 1 -9.05 20.13 -19.46
N ALA A 2 -8.49 19.15 -18.78
CA ALA A 2 -8.03 19.28 -17.41
C ALA A 2 -6.50 19.45 -17.36
N ARG A 3 -6.01 20.18 -16.36
CA ARG A 3 -4.58 20.37 -16.07
C ARG A 3 -4.24 19.52 -14.85
N ILE A 4 -3.45 18.48 -15.02
CA ILE A 4 -3.12 17.50 -13.99
C ILE A 4 -1.67 17.69 -13.55
N ALA A 5 -1.43 17.96 -12.26
CA ALA A 5 -0.10 17.88 -11.67
C ALA A 5 0.18 16.48 -11.16
N CYS A 6 1.29 15.89 -11.56
CA CYS A 6 1.79 14.65 -11.00
C CYS A 6 2.91 14.95 -10.01
N PHE A 7 2.61 14.88 -8.71
CA PHE A 7 3.63 15.12 -7.68
C PHE A 7 4.56 13.92 -7.56
N VAL A 8 5.83 14.17 -7.84
CA VAL A 8 6.91 13.18 -7.89
C VAL A 8 8.16 13.67 -7.16
N GLU A 9 9.00 12.73 -6.80
CA GLU A 9 10.35 12.98 -6.30
C GLU A 9 11.39 12.43 -7.28
N ARG A 10 12.63 12.93 -7.22
CA ARG A 10 13.70 12.49 -8.14
C ARG A 10 13.92 10.98 -8.12
N TYR A 11 13.70 10.32 -7.00
CA TYR A 11 13.86 8.86 -6.89
C TYR A 11 12.85 8.07 -7.71
N ASN A 12 11.66 8.63 -8.02
CA ASN A 12 10.66 7.94 -8.88
C ASN A 12 11.18 7.71 -10.31
N PHE A 13 12.18 8.48 -10.73
CA PHE A 13 12.85 8.31 -12.03
C PHE A 13 14.08 7.40 -11.97
N SER A 14 14.47 6.91 -10.78
CA SER A 14 15.64 6.04 -10.61
C SER A 14 15.38 4.60 -11.07
N ASP A 15 14.13 4.14 -11.01
CA ASP A 15 13.72 2.84 -11.56
C ASP A 15 13.17 3.04 -12.98
N PRO A 16 13.77 2.42 -14.01
CA PRO A 16 13.33 2.60 -15.40
C PRO A 16 11.86 2.18 -15.66
N LYS A 17 11.30 1.26 -14.86
CA LYS A 17 9.93 0.78 -15.03
C LYS A 17 8.93 1.77 -14.42
N GLU A 18 9.27 2.37 -13.29
CA GLU A 18 8.47 3.42 -12.68
C GLU A 18 8.50 4.67 -13.55
N SER A 19 9.69 5.10 -13.98
CA SER A 19 9.85 6.22 -14.92
C SER A 19 9.03 6.04 -16.21
N ARG A 20 9.05 4.82 -16.80
CA ARG A 20 8.23 4.51 -17.98
C ARG A 20 6.72 4.55 -17.68
N ALA A 21 6.30 4.12 -16.50
CA ALA A 21 4.89 4.21 -16.09
C ALA A 21 4.44 5.67 -15.97
N LEU A 22 5.28 6.54 -15.39
CA LEU A 22 5.03 7.99 -15.31
C LEU A 22 4.87 8.61 -16.70
N GLU A 23 5.75 8.26 -17.63
CA GLU A 23 5.66 8.73 -19.02
C GLU A 23 4.41 8.18 -19.74
N ASN A 24 3.98 6.95 -19.43
CA ASN A 24 2.72 6.41 -19.96
C ASN A 24 1.51 7.20 -19.47
N PHE A 25 1.46 7.61 -18.18
CA PHE A 25 0.42 8.50 -17.68
C PHE A 25 0.39 9.82 -18.44
N ARG A 26 1.56 10.47 -18.61
CA ARG A 26 1.66 11.74 -19.35
C ARG A 26 1.19 11.58 -20.80
N ARG A 27 1.67 10.55 -21.50
CA ARG A 27 1.27 10.27 -22.87
C ARG A 27 -0.24 10.07 -22.99
N VAL A 28 -0.84 9.23 -22.13
CA VAL A 28 -2.28 8.94 -22.16
C VAL A 28 -3.11 10.17 -21.83
N ALA A 29 -2.66 11.02 -20.89
CA ALA A 29 -3.33 12.29 -20.61
C ALA A 29 -3.35 13.21 -21.85
N HIS A 30 -2.22 13.35 -22.54
CA HIS A 30 -2.14 14.14 -23.76
C HIS A 30 -3.00 13.56 -24.89
N GLU A 31 -3.02 12.24 -25.08
CA GLU A 31 -3.89 11.56 -26.06
C GLU A 31 -5.38 11.82 -25.79
N LYS A 32 -5.74 12.05 -24.52
CA LYS A 32 -7.11 12.40 -24.09
C LYS A 32 -7.39 13.92 -24.09
N GLY A 33 -6.43 14.75 -24.52
CA GLY A 33 -6.58 16.21 -24.59
C GLY A 33 -6.40 16.94 -23.24
N HIS A 34 -5.72 16.31 -22.27
CA HIS A 34 -5.38 16.91 -20.99
C HIS A 34 -3.89 17.31 -20.94
N THR A 35 -3.51 18.23 -20.05
CA THR A 35 -2.11 18.45 -19.71
C THR A 35 -1.71 17.62 -18.51
N PHE A 36 -0.46 17.18 -18.46
CA PHE A 36 0.07 16.37 -17.36
C PHE A 36 1.52 16.75 -17.08
N ASP A 37 1.74 17.46 -15.99
CA ASP A 37 3.03 18.04 -15.62
C ASP A 37 3.62 17.32 -14.41
N PHE A 38 4.92 16.98 -14.46
CA PHE A 38 5.62 16.51 -13.27
C PHE A 38 5.92 17.69 -12.35
N MET A 39 5.37 17.65 -11.15
CA MET A 39 5.56 18.64 -10.12
C MET A 39 6.49 18.09 -9.03
N PHE A 40 7.54 18.82 -8.73
CA PHE A 40 8.46 18.54 -7.62
C PHE A 40 8.16 19.47 -6.43
N ARG A 41 8.90 19.32 -5.33
CA ARG A 41 8.70 20.11 -4.10
C ARG A 41 8.74 21.62 -4.34
N GLU A 42 9.56 22.06 -5.26
CA GLU A 42 9.73 23.46 -5.62
C GLU A 42 8.48 24.05 -6.26
N GLY A 43 7.62 23.20 -6.82
CA GLY A 43 6.38 23.60 -7.50
C GLY A 43 5.13 23.60 -6.64
N ILE A 44 5.20 23.38 -5.32
CA ILE A 44 4.01 23.28 -4.45
C ILE A 44 3.13 24.54 -4.50
N SER A 45 3.72 25.72 -4.61
CA SER A 45 2.99 26.98 -4.76
C SER A 45 2.17 27.09 -6.05
N GLU A 46 2.43 26.22 -7.02
CA GLU A 46 1.73 26.17 -8.31
C GLU A 46 0.46 25.29 -8.28
N ILE A 47 0.20 24.58 -7.17
CA ILE A 47 -0.99 23.71 -7.04
C ILE A 47 -2.29 24.40 -7.46
N PRO A 48 -2.56 25.69 -7.11
CA PRO A 48 -3.79 26.36 -7.51
C PRO A 48 -3.98 26.53 -9.03
N LYS A 49 -2.94 26.29 -9.84
CA LYS A 49 -3.03 26.39 -11.29
C LYS A 49 -3.54 25.11 -11.96
N TYR A 50 -3.72 24.04 -11.21
CA TYR A 50 -4.16 22.72 -11.69
C TYR A 50 -5.61 22.44 -11.34
N ASP A 51 -6.22 21.52 -12.06
CA ASP A 51 -7.57 21.02 -11.80
C ASP A 51 -7.53 19.74 -10.96
N ALA A 52 -6.41 18.99 -11.04
CA ALA A 52 -6.21 17.76 -10.30
C ALA A 52 -4.74 17.55 -9.92
N VAL A 53 -4.55 16.77 -8.85
CA VAL A 53 -3.22 16.35 -8.39
C VAL A 53 -3.15 14.83 -8.25
N PHE A 54 -2.16 14.23 -8.90
CA PHE A 54 -1.83 12.81 -8.79
C PHE A 54 -0.54 12.63 -8.02
N ILE A 55 -0.59 12.00 -6.86
CA ILE A 55 0.58 11.79 -6.00
C ILE A 55 1.24 10.45 -6.34
N ARG A 56 2.54 10.49 -6.70
CA ARG A 56 3.35 9.29 -6.93
C ARG A 56 4.59 9.23 -6.03
N ALA A 57 4.92 10.30 -5.34
CA ALA A 57 5.90 10.28 -4.27
C ALA A 57 5.38 9.47 -3.06
N THR A 58 6.29 8.91 -2.26
CA THR A 58 5.93 8.14 -1.06
C THR A 58 5.05 8.97 -0.14
N THR A 59 3.88 8.44 0.17
CA THR A 59 2.91 9.01 1.08
C THR A 59 3.24 8.62 2.52
N ASP A 60 3.25 9.60 3.38
CA ASP A 60 3.40 9.46 4.84
C ASP A 60 2.89 10.77 5.44
N PRO A 61 2.10 10.77 6.53
CA PRO A 61 1.60 11.99 7.15
C PRO A 61 2.67 13.02 7.56
N LEU A 62 3.93 12.58 7.68
CA LEU A 62 5.07 13.44 8.00
C LEU A 62 5.80 13.97 6.76
N PHE A 63 5.41 13.57 5.55
CA PHE A 63 6.14 13.91 4.32
C PHE A 63 5.40 14.97 3.47
N THR A 64 6.15 15.58 2.57
CA THR A 64 5.65 16.61 1.65
C THR A 64 4.47 16.12 0.80
N ALA A 65 4.43 14.84 0.44
CA ALA A 65 3.31 14.26 -0.30
C ALA A 65 1.96 14.43 0.42
N TYR A 66 1.94 14.32 1.76
CA TYR A 66 0.74 14.59 2.55
C TYR A 66 0.35 16.07 2.51
N VAL A 67 1.32 16.97 2.60
CA VAL A 67 1.07 18.44 2.49
C VAL A 67 0.47 18.77 1.13
N VAL A 68 1.01 18.20 0.05
CA VAL A 68 0.47 18.36 -1.31
C VAL A 68 -0.96 17.87 -1.41
N SER A 69 -1.23 16.66 -0.89
CA SER A 69 -2.58 16.07 -0.84
C SER A 69 -3.54 17.01 -0.09
N LYS A 70 -3.15 17.45 1.09
CA LYS A 70 -3.96 18.33 1.95
C LYS A 70 -4.25 19.66 1.30
N THR A 71 -3.23 20.30 0.71
CA THR A 71 -3.39 21.58 -0.02
C THR A 71 -4.34 21.42 -1.21
N ALA A 72 -4.16 20.39 -2.03
CA ALA A 72 -5.05 20.14 -3.17
C ALA A 72 -6.49 19.90 -2.71
N TRP A 73 -6.68 19.10 -1.68
CA TRP A 73 -7.99 18.80 -1.10
C TRP A 73 -8.69 20.06 -0.56
N GLU A 74 -7.98 20.92 0.18
CA GLU A 74 -8.51 22.18 0.74
C GLU A 74 -8.88 23.20 -0.34
N LEU A 75 -8.21 23.16 -1.48
CA LEU A 75 -8.54 23.95 -2.67
C LEU A 75 -9.72 23.36 -3.47
N GLY A 76 -10.28 22.22 -3.05
CA GLY A 76 -11.36 21.53 -3.76
C GLY A 76 -10.93 20.83 -5.05
N LEU A 77 -9.62 20.65 -5.27
CA LEU A 77 -9.11 19.95 -6.45
C LEU A 77 -9.32 18.43 -6.31
N LYS A 78 -9.46 17.76 -7.45
CA LYS A 78 -9.40 16.31 -7.48
C LYS A 78 -8.00 15.84 -7.09
N VAL A 79 -7.90 14.94 -6.11
CA VAL A 79 -6.60 14.43 -5.68
C VAL A 79 -6.61 12.91 -5.51
N ILE A 80 -5.60 12.24 -6.02
CA ILE A 80 -5.26 10.85 -5.74
C ILE A 80 -3.90 10.84 -5.01
N ASP A 81 -3.79 10.38 -3.77
CA ASP A 81 -4.91 10.03 -2.90
C ASP A 81 -5.17 11.19 -1.93
N ASP A 82 -6.41 11.22 -1.43
CA ASP A 82 -6.83 12.25 -0.48
C ASP A 82 -6.16 12.09 0.89
N PRO A 83 -6.14 13.15 1.74
CA PRO A 83 -5.43 13.13 3.02
C PRO A 83 -5.93 12.07 4.00
N GLU A 84 -7.23 11.75 3.99
CA GLU A 84 -7.82 10.74 4.87
C GLU A 84 -7.36 9.34 4.46
N SER A 85 -7.37 9.04 3.17
CA SER A 85 -6.82 7.80 2.61
C SER A 85 -5.36 7.58 3.00
N ILE A 86 -4.53 8.63 2.92
CA ILE A 86 -3.11 8.58 3.33
C ILE A 86 -2.98 8.28 4.82
N GLN A 87 -3.80 8.88 5.67
CA GLN A 87 -3.77 8.65 7.11
C GLN A 87 -4.22 7.24 7.48
N ILE A 88 -5.32 6.76 6.90
CA ILE A 88 -5.86 5.42 7.17
C ILE A 88 -4.88 4.35 6.71
N CYS A 89 -4.44 4.40 5.46
CA CYS A 89 -3.53 3.40 4.89
C CYS A 89 -2.14 3.46 5.53
N GLY A 90 -1.66 4.66 5.86
CA GLY A 90 -0.37 4.86 6.53
C GLY A 90 -0.30 4.28 7.94
N ASN A 91 -1.43 4.20 8.66
CA ASN A 91 -1.49 3.72 10.03
C ASN A 91 -2.11 2.32 10.14
N LYS A 92 -1.27 1.29 10.31
CA LYS A 92 -1.71 -0.11 10.42
C LYS A 92 -2.67 -0.38 11.58
N ILE A 93 -2.57 0.37 12.69
CA ILE A 93 -3.50 0.21 13.82
C ILE A 93 -4.88 0.68 13.40
N HIS A 94 -4.99 1.89 12.82
CA HIS A 94 -6.25 2.44 12.36
C HIS A 94 -6.88 1.54 11.28
N LEU A 95 -6.09 1.11 10.31
CA LEU A 95 -6.56 0.24 9.22
C LEU A 95 -7.12 -1.10 9.74
N TYR A 96 -6.43 -1.77 10.67
CA TYR A 96 -6.91 -3.04 11.23
C TYR A 96 -8.08 -2.88 12.18
N ASP A 97 -8.20 -1.77 12.90
CA ASP A 97 -9.38 -1.44 13.69
C ASP A 97 -10.62 -1.27 12.80
N LEU A 98 -10.47 -0.55 11.68
CA LEU A 98 -11.52 -0.44 10.68
C LEU A 98 -11.89 -1.81 10.07
N PHE A 99 -10.91 -2.65 9.73
CA PHE A 99 -11.19 -4.00 9.23
C PHE A 99 -12.03 -4.81 10.20
N LYS A 100 -11.71 -4.75 11.49
CA LYS A 100 -12.47 -5.42 12.54
C LYS A 100 -13.88 -4.84 12.67
N LYS A 101 -14.00 -3.51 12.69
CA LYS A 101 -15.29 -2.81 12.85
C LYS A 101 -16.28 -3.11 11.71
N TYR A 102 -15.75 -3.27 10.47
CA TYR A 102 -16.57 -3.47 9.28
C TYR A 102 -16.51 -4.91 8.72
N ASP A 103 -16.05 -5.87 9.52
CA ASP A 103 -15.96 -7.30 9.17
C ASP A 103 -15.23 -7.56 7.84
N VAL A 104 -14.19 -6.79 7.54
CA VAL A 104 -13.33 -7.07 6.40
C VAL A 104 -12.48 -8.30 6.72
N PRO A 105 -12.49 -9.35 5.87
CA PRO A 105 -11.61 -10.50 6.07
C PRO A 105 -10.14 -10.08 6.10
N HIS A 106 -9.48 -10.20 7.23
CA HIS A 106 -8.09 -9.80 7.42
C HIS A 106 -7.30 -10.80 8.26
N ILE A 107 -5.98 -10.71 8.23
CA ILE A 107 -5.11 -11.54 9.07
C ILE A 107 -5.42 -11.26 10.55
N PRO A 108 -5.66 -12.30 11.39
CA PRO A 108 -5.88 -12.13 12.82
C PRO A 108 -4.81 -11.26 13.46
N THR A 109 -5.24 -10.17 14.09
CA THR A 109 -4.38 -9.10 14.59
C THR A 109 -4.75 -8.74 16.02
N LEU A 110 -3.75 -8.64 16.89
CA LEU A 110 -3.85 -8.06 18.25
C LEU A 110 -2.98 -6.81 18.31
N PHE A 111 -3.39 -5.87 19.17
CA PHE A 111 -2.57 -4.71 19.48
C PHE A 111 -1.82 -4.94 20.77
N LEU A 112 -0.62 -4.36 20.86
CA LEU A 112 0.26 -4.46 22.01
C LEU A 112 0.73 -3.05 22.40
N SER A 113 0.48 -2.64 23.62
CA SER A 113 1.00 -1.41 24.21
C SER A 113 2.30 -1.66 24.98
N LYS A 114 3.01 -0.59 25.32
CA LYS A 114 4.34 -0.68 25.94
C LYS A 114 4.30 -1.28 27.34
N ASP A 115 3.27 -1.02 28.10
CA ASP A 115 3.02 -1.51 29.46
C ASP A 115 2.62 -3.00 29.49
N GLU A 116 2.18 -3.55 28.35
CA GLU A 116 1.84 -4.97 28.21
C GLU A 116 3.06 -5.89 27.95
N ILE A 117 4.30 -5.39 27.98
CA ILE A 117 5.52 -6.22 27.76
C ILE A 117 5.82 -7.06 29.00
N HIS A 118 4.98 -8.05 29.27
CA HIS A 118 5.17 -9.01 30.37
C HIS A 118 4.88 -10.44 29.90
N HIS A 119 5.37 -11.43 30.66
CA HIS A 119 5.31 -12.86 30.27
C HIS A 119 3.91 -13.34 29.98
N LYS A 120 2.92 -13.05 30.80
CA LYS A 120 1.53 -13.46 30.62
C LYS A 120 0.97 -13.00 29.27
N ARG A 121 1.22 -11.74 28.89
CA ARG A 121 0.74 -11.19 27.61
C ARG A 121 1.37 -11.89 26.40
N PHE A 122 2.64 -12.29 26.49
CA PHE A 122 3.28 -13.07 25.42
C PHE A 122 2.65 -14.45 25.25
N LEU A 123 2.30 -15.12 26.34
CA LEU A 123 1.60 -16.40 26.29
C LEU A 123 0.23 -16.25 25.62
N GLU A 124 -0.56 -15.26 26.04
CA GLU A 124 -1.87 -14.95 25.45
C GLU A 124 -1.77 -14.66 23.94
N ILE A 125 -0.79 -13.87 23.51
CA ILE A 125 -0.56 -13.57 22.08
C ILE A 125 -0.24 -14.83 21.30
N PHE A 126 0.68 -15.68 21.81
CA PHE A 126 1.05 -16.90 21.12
C PHE A 126 -0.05 -17.96 21.14
N GLU A 127 -0.89 -17.99 22.16
CA GLU A 127 -2.07 -18.87 22.22
C GLU A 127 -3.11 -18.43 21.18
N ASN A 128 -3.42 -17.16 21.07
CA ASN A 128 -4.44 -16.64 20.17
C ASN A 128 -3.99 -16.58 18.70
N LEU A 129 -2.72 -16.24 18.43
CA LEU A 129 -2.22 -15.99 17.07
C LEU A 129 -1.32 -17.12 16.54
N GLY A 130 -0.96 -18.10 17.38
CA GLY A 130 -0.01 -19.16 17.03
C GLY A 130 1.45 -18.70 17.01
N LYS A 131 2.36 -19.61 16.64
CA LYS A 131 3.80 -19.36 16.47
C LYS A 131 4.25 -19.76 15.09
N PRO A 132 5.08 -18.96 14.42
CA PRO A 132 5.53 -17.60 14.78
C PRO A 132 4.46 -16.53 14.57
N VAL A 133 4.66 -15.33 15.13
CA VAL A 133 3.87 -14.13 14.85
C VAL A 133 4.68 -13.09 14.09
N VAL A 134 3.99 -12.10 13.52
CA VAL A 134 4.60 -10.94 12.84
C VAL A 134 4.30 -9.68 13.64
N ILE A 135 5.34 -8.98 14.08
CA ILE A 135 5.23 -7.68 14.77
C ILE A 135 5.43 -6.57 13.75
N LYS A 136 4.57 -5.56 13.78
CA LYS A 136 4.61 -4.39 12.89
C LYS A 136 4.47 -3.10 13.68
N ALA A 137 5.32 -2.10 13.36
CA ALA A 137 5.06 -0.73 13.81
C ALA A 137 4.02 -0.07 12.88
N PRO A 138 3.17 0.86 13.39
CA PRO A 138 2.04 1.44 12.65
C PRO A 138 2.47 2.17 11.38
N TYR A 139 3.25 3.21 11.52
CA TYR A 139 3.66 4.11 10.43
C TYR A 139 4.93 3.62 9.75
N THR A 140 4.79 2.66 8.81
CA THR A 140 5.95 2.13 8.10
C THR A 140 5.58 1.59 6.73
N SER A 141 6.41 1.91 5.73
CA SER A 141 6.30 1.44 4.35
C SER A 141 7.48 0.52 3.99
N PHE A 142 7.39 -0.17 2.85
CA PHE A 142 8.44 -1.04 2.30
C PHE A 142 8.91 -2.13 3.27
N SER A 143 7.99 -2.74 4.03
CA SER A 143 8.29 -3.80 5.01
C SER A 143 9.31 -3.41 6.10
N ARG A 144 9.58 -2.12 6.31
CA ARG A 144 10.38 -1.64 7.44
C ARG A 144 9.63 -1.86 8.74
N TYR A 145 10.33 -2.14 9.82
CA TYR A 145 9.73 -2.44 11.14
C TYR A 145 8.62 -3.49 11.07
N VAL A 146 8.86 -4.54 10.30
CA VAL A 146 8.00 -5.73 10.20
C VAL A 146 8.89 -6.95 10.38
N GLU A 147 8.76 -7.66 11.50
CA GLU A 147 9.61 -8.81 11.84
C GLU A 147 8.80 -10.01 12.30
N LYS A 148 9.28 -11.19 11.91
CA LYS A 148 8.74 -12.48 12.32
C LYS A 148 9.49 -12.97 13.56
N VAL A 149 8.74 -13.34 14.60
CA VAL A 149 9.26 -13.80 15.89
C VAL A 149 8.58 -15.09 16.33
N ALA A 150 9.35 -16.00 16.93
CA ALA A 150 8.87 -17.34 17.31
C ALA A 150 9.00 -17.67 18.81
N CYS A 151 9.70 -16.82 19.58
CA CYS A 151 9.90 -17.01 21.02
C CYS A 151 9.82 -15.68 21.75
N GLU A 152 9.60 -15.76 23.07
CA GLU A 152 9.41 -14.59 23.92
C GLU A 152 10.61 -13.65 23.92
N SER A 153 11.83 -14.15 23.97
CA SER A 153 13.05 -13.32 23.97
C SER A 153 13.12 -12.45 22.73
N SER A 154 13.00 -13.05 21.54
CA SER A 154 13.00 -12.30 20.28
C SER A 154 11.80 -11.35 20.15
N PHE A 155 10.62 -11.74 20.67
CA PHE A 155 9.45 -10.89 20.71
C PHE A 155 9.73 -9.63 21.56
N ARG A 156 10.25 -9.81 22.76
CA ARG A 156 10.59 -8.73 23.69
C ARG A 156 11.61 -7.76 23.10
N ASP A 157 12.65 -8.27 22.45
CA ASP A 157 13.69 -7.46 21.83
C ASP A 157 13.16 -6.62 20.66
N VAL A 158 12.34 -7.22 19.80
CA VAL A 158 11.69 -6.53 18.68
C VAL A 158 10.72 -5.48 19.18
N ALA A 159 9.83 -5.84 20.14
CA ALA A 159 8.85 -4.93 20.71
C ALA A 159 9.53 -3.70 21.37
N LYS A 160 10.53 -3.89 22.23
CA LYS A 160 11.30 -2.80 22.85
C LYS A 160 11.93 -1.87 21.81
N ARG A 161 12.45 -2.42 20.70
CA ARG A 161 13.03 -1.63 19.62
C ARG A 161 11.98 -0.83 18.87
N TYR A 162 10.78 -1.40 18.62
CA TYR A 162 9.71 -0.76 17.88
C TYR A 162 8.97 0.29 18.70
N PHE A 163 8.85 0.08 20.01
CA PHE A 163 8.30 1.09 20.94
C PHE A 163 9.13 2.38 21.06
N ARG A 164 10.31 2.45 20.42
CA ARG A 164 11.02 3.73 20.25
C ARG A 164 10.42 4.58 19.12
N LYS A 165 9.51 4.00 18.31
CA LYS A 165 8.90 4.64 17.14
C LYS A 165 7.39 4.79 17.25
N SER A 166 6.75 4.11 18.20
CA SER A 166 5.31 4.12 18.39
C SER A 166 4.98 3.69 19.82
N ASP A 167 3.82 4.08 20.29
CA ASP A 167 3.23 3.69 21.58
C ASP A 167 2.40 2.40 21.49
N LEU A 168 2.03 1.99 20.25
CA LEU A 168 1.22 0.81 19.99
C LEU A 168 1.80 0.02 18.81
N LEU A 169 1.77 -1.32 18.88
CA LEU A 169 2.25 -2.22 17.82
C LEU A 169 1.12 -3.16 17.38
N ALA A 170 1.12 -3.55 16.10
CA ALA A 170 0.27 -4.62 15.60
C ALA A 170 1.03 -5.96 15.63
N VAL A 171 0.39 -6.99 16.17
CA VAL A 171 0.91 -8.35 16.21
C VAL A 171 -0.06 -9.25 15.45
N GLN A 172 0.45 -9.97 14.45
CA GLN A 172 -0.38 -10.76 13.53
C GLN A 172 0.04 -12.22 13.48
N THR A 173 -0.92 -13.09 13.22
CA THR A 173 -0.65 -14.47 12.81
C THR A 173 0.28 -14.50 11.61
N PHE A 174 1.31 -15.34 11.64
CA PHE A 174 2.15 -15.58 10.48
C PHE A 174 1.47 -16.60 9.54
N MET A 175 1.09 -16.15 8.37
CA MET A 175 0.46 -16.97 7.32
C MET A 175 1.43 -17.11 6.13
N PRO A 176 2.14 -18.24 5.98
CA PRO A 176 3.04 -18.47 4.85
C PRO A 176 2.27 -18.72 3.56
N THR A 177 2.69 -18.06 2.47
CA THR A 177 2.15 -18.28 1.12
C THR A 177 3.30 -18.29 0.13
N ALA A 178 3.11 -18.87 -1.04
CA ALA A 178 4.10 -18.83 -2.12
C ALA A 178 4.10 -17.47 -2.85
N PHE A 179 3.00 -16.75 -2.77
CA PHE A 179 2.80 -15.42 -3.33
C PHE A 179 1.72 -14.69 -2.53
N ASP A 180 1.69 -13.38 -2.67
CA ASP A 180 0.59 -12.54 -2.23
C ASP A 180 -0.14 -11.98 -3.46
N TRP A 181 -1.46 -11.86 -3.39
CA TRP A 181 -2.24 -11.12 -4.37
C TRP A 181 -2.05 -9.63 -4.15
N ARG A 182 -1.87 -8.88 -5.24
CA ARG A 182 -2.00 -7.42 -5.28
C ARG A 182 -3.18 -7.09 -6.18
N VAL A 183 -4.21 -6.46 -5.61
CA VAL A 183 -5.39 -5.99 -6.35
C VAL A 183 -5.38 -4.47 -6.33
N GLY A 184 -5.25 -3.85 -7.51
CA GLY A 184 -5.40 -2.40 -7.67
C GLY A 184 -6.87 -2.03 -7.80
N VAL A 185 -7.31 -1.05 -7.03
CA VAL A 185 -8.70 -0.56 -7.01
C VAL A 185 -8.69 0.96 -7.16
N LEU A 186 -9.55 1.50 -8.00
CA LEU A 186 -9.83 2.93 -8.12
C LEU A 186 -11.33 3.13 -8.15
N ASN A 187 -11.83 4.07 -7.36
CA ASN A 187 -13.25 4.43 -7.35
C ASN A 187 -14.18 3.20 -7.33
N ARG A 188 -13.91 2.27 -6.41
CA ARG A 188 -14.67 1.01 -6.24
C ARG A 188 -14.64 0.06 -7.44
N GLN A 189 -13.67 0.21 -8.33
CA GLN A 189 -13.50 -0.67 -9.48
C GLN A 189 -12.10 -1.30 -9.47
N VAL A 190 -12.03 -2.61 -9.73
CA VAL A 190 -10.76 -3.30 -9.87
C VAL A 190 -10.08 -2.85 -11.16
N LEU A 191 -8.86 -2.31 -11.04
CA LEU A 191 -8.03 -1.85 -12.15
C LEU A 191 -7.12 -2.95 -12.69
N TYR A 192 -6.42 -3.64 -11.78
CA TYR A 192 -5.47 -4.69 -12.12
C TYR A 192 -5.38 -5.74 -11.01
N VAL A 193 -4.89 -6.91 -11.38
CA VAL A 193 -4.61 -8.01 -10.44
C VAL A 193 -3.26 -8.61 -10.75
N CYS A 194 -2.42 -8.79 -9.73
CA CYS A 194 -1.11 -9.40 -9.83
C CYS A 194 -0.88 -10.46 -8.73
N LYS A 195 -0.01 -11.42 -9.03
CA LYS A 195 0.64 -12.29 -8.03
C LYS A 195 2.05 -11.78 -7.77
N TYR A 196 2.32 -11.42 -6.54
CA TYR A 196 3.65 -11.02 -6.06
C TYR A 196 4.32 -12.24 -5.43
N MET A 197 5.19 -12.90 -6.19
CA MET A 197 5.85 -14.12 -5.71
C MET A 197 6.78 -13.84 -4.55
N ILE A 198 6.77 -14.72 -3.57
CA ILE A 198 7.70 -14.67 -2.44
C ILE A 198 8.97 -15.43 -2.84
N PRO A 199 10.17 -14.82 -2.79
CA PRO A 199 11.40 -15.49 -3.17
C PRO A 199 11.67 -16.71 -2.26
N LYS A 200 12.23 -17.79 -2.83
CA LYS A 200 12.56 -19.01 -2.10
C LYS A 200 13.38 -18.74 -0.83
N GLY A 201 12.97 -19.32 0.27
CA GLY A 201 13.60 -19.12 1.59
C GLY A 201 13.31 -17.75 2.24
N ARG A 202 12.37 -16.99 1.68
CA ARG A 202 11.88 -15.72 2.23
C ARG A 202 10.40 -15.85 2.61
N TRP A 203 9.88 -14.81 3.26
CA TRP A 203 8.48 -14.75 3.68
C TRP A 203 7.81 -13.41 3.32
N LYS A 204 8.52 -12.56 2.59
CA LYS A 204 8.06 -11.28 2.05
C LYS A 204 8.42 -11.22 0.57
N HIS A 205 7.59 -10.53 -0.22
CA HIS A 205 7.85 -10.28 -1.64
C HIS A 205 9.15 -9.49 -1.86
N GLY A 206 9.39 -8.44 -1.05
CA GLY A 206 10.61 -7.65 -1.04
C GLY A 206 11.38 -7.78 0.26
N CYS A 207 12.68 -8.04 0.20
CA CYS A 207 13.54 -8.16 1.37
C CYS A 207 14.98 -7.70 1.11
N LYS A 208 15.63 -7.14 2.13
CA LYS A 208 17.06 -6.80 2.05
C LYS A 208 17.90 -8.05 1.86
N ARG A 209 18.87 -7.98 0.97
CA ARG A 209 19.89 -9.02 0.85
C ARG A 209 20.84 -8.96 2.06
N ARG A 210 21.05 -10.11 2.74
CA ARG A 210 21.94 -10.16 3.91
C ARG A 210 23.33 -9.68 3.52
N GLY A 211 23.86 -8.67 4.24
CA GLY A 211 25.19 -8.09 3.99
C GLY A 211 25.35 -7.22 2.74
N LYS A 212 24.23 -6.85 2.06
CA LYS A 212 24.26 -5.95 0.89
C LYS A 212 23.16 -4.89 0.99
N PRO A 213 23.37 -3.69 0.44
CA PRO A 213 22.33 -2.63 0.43
C PRO A 213 21.15 -2.93 -0.52
N THR A 214 21.25 -3.96 -1.36
CA THR A 214 20.27 -4.28 -2.39
C THR A 214 19.07 -5.06 -1.85
N PHE A 215 17.87 -4.74 -2.38
CA PHE A 215 16.65 -5.53 -2.18
C PHE A 215 16.58 -6.68 -3.19
N ILE A 216 16.01 -7.81 -2.75
CA ILE A 216 15.57 -8.90 -3.61
C ILE A 216 14.06 -8.82 -3.68
N TRP A 217 13.53 -8.73 -4.90
CA TRP A 217 12.11 -8.76 -5.17
C TRP A 217 11.71 -10.10 -5.82
N GLY A 218 10.56 -10.61 -5.46
CA GLY A 218 9.96 -11.73 -6.17
C GLY A 218 9.49 -11.33 -7.57
N ARG A 219 9.19 -12.33 -8.40
CA ARG A 219 8.57 -12.08 -9.71
C ARG A 219 7.14 -11.58 -9.53
N THR A 220 6.71 -10.69 -10.43
CA THR A 220 5.33 -10.24 -10.52
C THR A 220 4.67 -10.87 -11.74
N PHE A 221 3.50 -11.47 -11.56
CA PHE A 221 2.69 -12.00 -12.65
C PHE A 221 1.36 -11.24 -12.71
N SER A 222 1.16 -10.49 -13.78
CA SER A 222 -0.10 -9.81 -14.06
C SER A 222 -1.14 -10.79 -14.59
N LEU A 223 -2.37 -10.67 -14.11
CA LEU A 223 -3.55 -11.36 -14.63
C LEU A 223 -4.49 -10.34 -15.26
N ARG A 224 -5.29 -10.79 -16.23
CA ARG A 224 -6.46 -10.00 -16.63
C ARG A 224 -7.43 -9.97 -15.47
N ARG A 225 -7.91 -8.79 -15.06
CA ARG A 225 -8.81 -8.64 -13.92
C ARG A 225 -10.13 -9.41 -14.09
N GLU A 226 -10.56 -9.65 -15.34
CA GLU A 226 -11.74 -10.45 -15.65
C GLU A 226 -11.57 -11.92 -15.23
N ASN A 227 -10.33 -12.44 -15.32
CA ASN A 227 -9.99 -13.83 -15.00
C ASN A 227 -9.62 -14.03 -13.52
N ALA A 228 -9.60 -12.96 -12.72
CA ALA A 228 -9.32 -13.06 -11.29
C ALA A 228 -10.53 -13.64 -10.54
N PRO A 229 -10.31 -14.44 -9.47
CA PRO A 229 -11.39 -14.99 -8.67
C PRO A 229 -12.35 -13.89 -8.16
N LEU A 230 -13.66 -14.15 -8.23
CA LEU A 230 -14.67 -13.17 -7.80
C LEU A 230 -14.50 -12.83 -6.31
N ALA A 231 -14.35 -13.83 -5.45
CA ALA A 231 -14.17 -13.62 -4.00
C ALA A 231 -12.90 -12.81 -3.66
N LEU A 232 -11.82 -12.93 -4.46
CA LEU A 232 -10.64 -12.06 -4.31
C LEU A 232 -10.98 -10.60 -4.58
N LYS A 233 -11.72 -10.34 -5.68
CA LYS A 233 -12.14 -8.97 -6.05
C LYS A 233 -13.08 -8.38 -5.02
N GLU A 234 -14.06 -9.13 -4.56
CA GLU A 234 -15.02 -8.72 -3.53
C GLU A 234 -14.31 -8.38 -2.20
N THR A 235 -13.34 -9.22 -1.78
CA THR A 235 -12.52 -8.94 -0.59
C THR A 235 -11.73 -7.64 -0.73
N ALA A 236 -11.13 -7.39 -1.90
CA ALA A 236 -10.39 -6.16 -2.16
C ALA A 236 -11.31 -4.93 -2.16
N LEU A 237 -12.46 -5.02 -2.82
CA LEU A 237 -13.44 -3.93 -2.87
C LEU A 237 -13.98 -3.61 -1.47
N LYS A 238 -14.34 -4.62 -0.67
CA LYS A 238 -14.79 -4.44 0.70
C LYS A 238 -13.75 -3.72 1.56
N ALA A 239 -12.46 -4.04 1.38
CA ALA A 239 -11.37 -3.37 2.09
C ALA A 239 -11.18 -1.90 1.67
N CYS A 240 -11.43 -1.57 0.40
CA CYS A 240 -11.32 -0.20 -0.09
C CYS A 240 -12.54 0.66 0.25
N ASP A 241 -13.73 0.07 0.28
CA ASP A 241 -15.00 0.79 0.55
C ASP A 241 -15.01 1.50 1.92
N ILE A 242 -14.29 0.97 2.91
CA ILE A 242 -14.17 1.58 4.24
C ILE A 242 -13.13 2.71 4.30
N ILE A 243 -12.34 2.91 3.24
CA ILE A 243 -11.32 3.94 3.15
C ILE A 243 -11.84 5.10 2.31
N GLY A 244 -12.25 4.82 1.05
CA GLY A 244 -12.74 5.86 0.17
C GLY A 244 -12.82 5.45 -1.30
N LYS A 245 -12.68 6.44 -2.19
CA LYS A 245 -12.74 6.27 -3.64
C LYS A 245 -11.40 6.46 -4.36
N GLY A 246 -10.30 6.53 -3.61
CA GLY A 246 -8.95 6.74 -4.12
C GLY A 246 -8.39 5.55 -4.92
N LEU A 247 -7.09 5.62 -5.19
CA LEU A 247 -6.33 4.56 -5.86
C LEU A 247 -5.62 3.70 -4.81
N TYR A 248 -6.11 2.48 -4.63
CA TYR A 248 -5.58 1.58 -3.59
C TYR A 248 -4.94 0.33 -4.18
N GLY A 249 -3.92 -0.17 -3.49
CA GLY A 249 -3.33 -1.47 -3.73
C GLY A 249 -3.53 -2.40 -2.54
N VAL A 250 -4.41 -3.38 -2.68
CA VAL A 250 -4.76 -4.32 -1.61
C VAL A 250 -3.86 -5.55 -1.68
N ASP A 251 -3.12 -5.80 -0.62
CA ASP A 251 -2.34 -7.03 -0.45
C ASP A 251 -3.20 -8.08 0.24
N ILE A 252 -3.38 -9.24 -0.41
CA ILE A 252 -4.27 -10.30 0.03
C ILE A 252 -3.53 -11.64 0.00
N LYS A 253 -3.70 -12.43 1.06
CA LYS A 253 -3.29 -13.84 1.09
C LYS A 253 -4.47 -14.75 0.77
N GLU A 254 -4.16 -15.82 0.04
CA GLU A 254 -5.07 -16.92 -0.20
C GLU A 254 -4.65 -18.10 0.69
N ILE A 255 -5.52 -18.49 1.61
CA ILE A 255 -5.29 -19.58 2.58
C ILE A 255 -6.53 -20.49 2.55
N ASP A 256 -6.34 -21.76 2.20
CA ASP A 256 -7.41 -22.76 2.13
C ASP A 256 -8.64 -22.28 1.36
N GLY A 257 -8.40 -21.61 0.21
CA GLY A 257 -9.45 -21.06 -0.64
C GLY A 257 -10.14 -19.80 -0.10
N LYS A 258 -9.70 -19.26 1.03
CA LYS A 258 -10.19 -17.99 1.61
C LYS A 258 -9.20 -16.85 1.34
N TYR A 259 -9.74 -15.65 1.15
CA TYR A 259 -8.97 -14.42 0.90
C TYR A 259 -8.96 -13.55 2.15
N VAL A 260 -7.78 -13.20 2.65
CA VAL A 260 -7.61 -12.35 3.83
C VAL A 260 -6.68 -11.17 3.52
N VAL A 261 -7.10 -9.97 3.87
CA VAL A 261 -6.35 -8.74 3.63
C VAL A 261 -5.14 -8.66 4.56
N VAL A 262 -3.99 -8.34 3.99
CA VAL A 262 -2.73 -8.07 4.71
C VAL A 262 -2.58 -6.59 5.01
N GLU A 263 -2.78 -5.75 3.99
CA GLU A 263 -2.76 -4.28 4.10
C GLU A 263 -3.40 -3.66 2.85
N VAL A 264 -3.76 -2.38 2.96
CA VAL A 264 -4.13 -1.52 1.83
C VAL A 264 -3.13 -0.38 1.75
N ASN A 265 -2.64 -0.11 0.55
CA ASN A 265 -1.70 0.96 0.26
C ASN A 265 -2.40 2.05 -0.55
N ASP A 266 -2.33 3.29 -0.13
CA ASP A 266 -2.91 4.49 -0.77
C ASP A 266 -2.16 4.93 -2.03
N ASN A 267 -0.89 4.59 -2.15
CA ASN A 267 -0.06 4.90 -3.32
C ASN A 267 0.59 3.62 -3.84
N PRO A 268 -0.20 2.71 -4.47
CA PRO A 268 0.32 1.43 -4.92
C PRO A 268 1.33 1.62 -6.06
N SER A 269 2.35 0.78 -6.04
CA SER A 269 3.31 0.73 -7.14
C SER A 269 2.60 0.38 -8.45
N ILE A 270 2.92 1.14 -9.51
CA ILE A 270 2.53 0.86 -10.89
C ILE A 270 3.81 0.91 -11.71
N TYR A 271 4.31 -0.26 -12.10
CA TYR A 271 5.52 -0.42 -12.89
C TYR A 271 5.17 -0.90 -14.30
N ALA A 272 5.70 -0.22 -15.32
CA ALA A 272 5.48 -0.60 -16.71
C ALA A 272 6.00 -2.02 -17.01
N GLY A 273 5.13 -2.85 -17.56
CA GLY A 273 5.40 -4.26 -17.82
C GLY A 273 5.07 -5.20 -16.66
N TYR A 274 4.54 -4.68 -15.54
CA TYR A 274 4.09 -5.46 -14.40
C TYR A 274 2.59 -5.30 -14.18
N GLU A 275 2.13 -4.28 -13.44
CA GLU A 275 0.73 -4.07 -13.10
C GLU A 275 -0.11 -3.78 -14.35
N ASP A 276 0.45 -3.05 -15.31
CA ASP A 276 -0.18 -2.68 -16.58
C ASP A 276 -0.16 -3.80 -17.65
N TYR A 277 0.67 -4.83 -17.49
CA TYR A 277 0.97 -5.79 -18.59
C TYR A 277 -0.28 -6.47 -19.18
N ARG A 278 -1.25 -6.82 -18.32
CA ARG A 278 -2.52 -7.43 -18.75
C ARG A 278 -3.73 -6.48 -18.65
N ASN A 279 -3.52 -5.27 -18.10
CA ASN A 279 -4.58 -4.30 -17.78
C ASN A 279 -4.13 -2.89 -18.24
N ARG A 280 -3.81 -2.75 -19.54
CA ARG A 280 -3.21 -1.52 -20.10
C ARG A 280 -4.10 -0.28 -20.00
N ASP A 281 -5.42 -0.48 -19.90
CA ASP A 281 -6.41 0.57 -19.75
C ASP A 281 -6.36 1.28 -18.37
N LEU A 282 -5.54 0.77 -17.42
CA LEU A 282 -5.41 1.38 -16.09
C LEU A 282 -4.97 2.85 -16.16
N TYR A 283 -4.06 3.19 -17.09
CA TYR A 283 -3.60 4.57 -17.28
C TYR A 283 -4.76 5.48 -17.65
N GLY A 284 -5.55 5.07 -18.66
CA GLY A 284 -6.73 5.82 -19.11
C GLY A 284 -7.75 6.02 -18.02
N LYS A 285 -8.06 4.97 -17.25
CA LYS A 285 -9.03 5.05 -16.14
C LYS A 285 -8.59 5.97 -15.02
N ILE A 286 -7.30 6.00 -14.70
CA ILE A 286 -6.77 6.92 -13.67
C ILE A 286 -6.83 8.37 -14.19
N ILE A 287 -6.46 8.61 -15.46
CA ILE A 287 -6.56 9.95 -16.05
C ILE A 287 -8.01 10.41 -16.14
N ASP A 288 -8.94 9.56 -16.58
CA ASP A 288 -10.36 9.89 -16.63
C ASP A 288 -10.87 10.28 -15.22
N TYR A 289 -10.54 9.51 -14.20
CA TYR A 289 -10.92 9.81 -12.81
C TYR A 289 -10.36 11.15 -12.31
N LEU A 290 -9.15 11.52 -12.73
CA LEU A 290 -8.53 12.80 -12.34
C LEU A 290 -9.11 13.99 -13.13
N ALA A 291 -9.63 13.75 -14.32
CA ALA A 291 -10.15 14.80 -15.21
C ALA A 291 -11.66 15.07 -15.05
N ASP A 292 -12.39 14.17 -14.37
CA ASP A 292 -13.82 14.32 -14.01
C ASP A 292 -13.97 15.26 -12.79
#